data_f03d8c6eaf0f7ea17fa19b70ffb8988e
#
_entry.id   f03d8c6eaf0f7ea17fa19b70ffb8988e
#
_cell.length_a   1.000
_cell.length_b   1.000
_cell.length_c   1.000
_cell.angle_alpha   90.00
_cell.angle_beta   90.00
_cell.angle_gamma   90.00
#
_symmetry.space_group_name_H-M   'P 1'
#
loop_
_entity.id
_entity.type
_entity.pdbx_description
1 polymer ?
#
loop_
_entity_poly.entity_id
_entity_poly.type
_entity_poly.pdbx_seq_one_letter_code
_entity_poly.pdbx_strand_id
1 'polypeptide(L)'
;MRSSHFAGILGCTTAAFMSMAPIQVEAATFKVISGVTSIDRDHEDILRNIGLILTGDNHTVTPIPSNYLVGFSIDSATNFTFSDEGDFTPLSGTIEHTGTVTFNDQITVGEFSIGFAPGRTVPDASGFVLRDTFSLNTILFDLSLPEPVAFDGQTLTIPDVRLLISPEFANILGDPDLTGLFAGTARVDAQVAAVPEPDSVLAVLAVGAALLATRFYTKKIKCT
;
A
#
# COMPACT_ATOMS: atom_id res chain seq x y z
N MET A 1 63.99 43.44 -44.70
CA MET A 1 62.56 43.69 -44.38
C MET A 1 61.80 42.41 -44.53
N ARG A 2 61.51 41.78 -43.42
CA ARG A 2 60.68 40.55 -43.39
C ARG A 2 59.57 40.79 -42.33
N SER A 3 58.38 40.90 -42.83
CA SER A 3 57.17 40.99 -41.97
C SER A 3 56.66 39.56 -41.65
N SER A 4 56.63 39.21 -40.38
CA SER A 4 56.08 37.98 -39.87
C SER A 4 54.61 38.20 -39.46
N HIS A 5 53.70 37.47 -40.11
CA HIS A 5 52.30 37.46 -39.72
C HIS A 5 52.10 36.45 -38.61
N PHE A 6 51.66 36.94 -37.42
CA PHE A 6 51.14 36.09 -36.34
C PHE A 6 49.66 35.89 -36.57
N ALA A 7 49.26 34.68 -36.85
CA ALA A 7 47.87 34.26 -36.85
C ALA A 7 47.47 33.82 -35.44
N GLY A 8 46.65 34.63 -34.78
CA GLY A 8 46.08 34.30 -33.50
C GLY A 8 44.91 33.33 -33.67
N ILE A 9 44.99 32.13 -33.07
CA ILE A 9 43.89 31.17 -32.97
C ILE A 9 43.04 31.58 -31.79
N LEU A 10 41.82 32.10 -32.05
CA LEU A 10 40.81 32.37 -31.04
C LEU A 10 40.10 31.05 -30.71
N GLY A 11 40.46 30.46 -29.58
CA GLY A 11 39.77 29.29 -29.05
C GLY A 11 38.47 29.68 -28.39
N CYS A 12 37.33 29.41 -29.02
CA CYS A 12 36.02 29.51 -28.39
C CYS A 12 35.82 28.33 -27.42
N THR A 13 36.04 28.57 -26.12
CA THR A 13 35.60 27.67 -25.06
C THR A 13 34.14 27.94 -24.76
N THR A 14 33.24 27.17 -25.36
CA THR A 14 31.83 27.12 -24.98
C THR A 14 31.73 26.40 -23.62
N ALA A 15 31.66 27.16 -22.55
CA ALA A 15 31.29 26.66 -21.23
C ALA A 15 29.79 26.28 -21.26
N ALA A 16 29.51 24.98 -21.33
CA ALA A 16 28.15 24.47 -21.11
C ALA A 16 27.80 24.65 -19.64
N PHE A 17 27.05 25.69 -19.34
CA PHE A 17 26.38 25.80 -18.05
C PHE A 17 25.28 24.74 -18.00
N MET A 18 25.55 23.61 -17.38
CA MET A 18 24.51 22.71 -16.92
C MET A 18 23.77 23.44 -15.79
N SER A 19 22.63 24.02 -16.12
CA SER A 19 21.67 24.49 -15.11
C SER A 19 21.21 23.24 -14.34
N MET A 20 21.73 23.05 -13.12
CA MET A 20 21.15 22.14 -12.17
C MET A 20 19.80 22.71 -11.79
N ALA A 21 18.73 22.30 -12.47
CA ALA A 21 17.40 22.50 -11.98
C ALA A 21 17.33 21.82 -10.58
N PRO A 22 16.71 22.45 -9.58
CA PRO A 22 16.49 21.79 -8.30
C PRO A 22 15.75 20.49 -8.60
N ILE A 23 16.30 19.36 -8.16
CA ILE A 23 15.62 18.08 -8.17
C ILE A 23 14.49 18.27 -7.16
N GLN A 24 13.26 18.47 -7.63
CA GLN A 24 12.09 18.33 -6.78
C GLN A 24 12.08 16.86 -6.38
N VAL A 25 12.26 16.59 -5.09
CA VAL A 25 11.97 15.29 -4.51
C VAL A 25 10.46 15.20 -4.52
N GLU A 26 9.92 14.54 -5.53
CA GLU A 26 8.51 14.19 -5.58
C GLU A 26 8.25 13.13 -4.52
N ALA A 27 7.07 13.19 -3.88
CA ALA A 27 6.67 12.22 -2.87
C ALA A 27 6.67 10.81 -3.47
N ALA A 28 7.37 9.89 -2.82
CA ALA A 28 7.42 8.53 -3.32
C ALA A 28 6.06 7.84 -3.12
N THR A 29 5.58 7.20 -4.17
CA THR A 29 4.40 6.34 -4.11
C THR A 29 4.83 4.90 -3.85
N PHE A 30 4.18 4.25 -2.91
CA PHE A 30 4.43 2.86 -2.56
C PHE A 30 3.20 2.00 -2.81
N LYS A 31 3.42 0.73 -3.15
CA LYS A 31 2.38 -0.29 -3.32
C LYS A 31 2.61 -1.42 -2.32
N VAL A 32 1.55 -1.86 -1.65
CA VAL A 32 1.56 -3.10 -0.86
C VAL A 32 1.64 -4.29 -1.79
N ILE A 33 2.56 -5.23 -1.51
CA ILE A 33 2.83 -6.40 -2.37
C ILE A 33 2.61 -7.74 -1.69
N SER A 34 2.72 -7.81 -0.36
CA SER A 34 2.50 -9.02 0.44
C SER A 34 2.46 -8.67 1.92
N GLY A 35 2.15 -9.63 2.77
CA GLY A 35 2.17 -9.45 4.22
C GLY A 35 1.13 -10.28 4.94
N VAL A 36 0.83 -9.89 6.17
CA VAL A 36 -0.18 -10.53 7.03
C VAL A 36 -1.00 -9.48 7.73
N THR A 37 -2.32 -9.63 7.69
CA THR A 37 -3.23 -8.94 8.60
C THR A 37 -3.60 -9.88 9.73
N SER A 38 -3.29 -9.49 10.95
CA SER A 38 -3.48 -10.29 12.16
C SER A 38 -4.63 -9.74 12.99
N ILE A 39 -5.49 -10.61 13.51
CA ILE A 39 -6.61 -10.27 14.39
C ILE A 39 -6.22 -10.61 15.83
N ASP A 40 -6.43 -9.67 16.74
CA ASP A 40 -6.12 -9.87 18.16
C ASP A 40 -7.10 -10.86 18.82
N ARG A 41 -6.69 -11.47 19.93
CA ARG A 41 -7.49 -12.44 20.70
C ARG A 41 -8.70 -11.82 21.37
N ASP A 42 -8.68 -10.52 21.65
CA ASP A 42 -9.82 -9.79 22.21
C ASP A 42 -11.07 -9.89 21.32
N HIS A 43 -10.88 -9.99 20.01
CA HIS A 43 -11.94 -10.17 19.02
C HIS A 43 -12.80 -11.42 19.31
N GLU A 44 -12.19 -12.54 19.69
CA GLU A 44 -12.92 -13.77 19.99
C GLU A 44 -13.88 -13.58 21.16
N ASP A 45 -13.43 -12.97 22.26
CA ASP A 45 -14.25 -12.76 23.45
C ASP A 45 -15.38 -11.74 23.21
N ILE A 46 -15.08 -10.68 22.43
CA ILE A 46 -16.07 -9.65 22.09
C ILE A 46 -17.17 -10.22 21.20
N LEU A 47 -16.81 -10.96 20.14
CA LEU A 47 -17.78 -11.57 19.25
C LEU A 47 -18.62 -12.64 19.95
N ARG A 48 -18.04 -13.38 20.87
CA ARG A 48 -18.78 -14.35 21.71
C ARG A 48 -19.89 -13.70 22.52
N ASN A 49 -19.66 -12.48 23.03
CA ASN A 49 -20.66 -11.73 23.80
C ASN A 49 -21.88 -11.33 22.96
N ILE A 50 -21.74 -11.24 21.63
CA ILE A 50 -22.85 -10.99 20.69
C ILE A 50 -23.32 -12.28 19.99
N GLY A 51 -22.94 -13.45 20.50
CA GLY A 51 -23.40 -14.74 20.01
C GLY A 51 -22.64 -15.31 18.81
N LEU A 52 -21.50 -14.74 18.43
CA LEU A 52 -20.63 -15.26 17.37
C LEU A 52 -19.45 -16.02 17.98
N ILE A 53 -19.45 -17.33 17.84
CA ILE A 53 -18.39 -18.22 18.34
C ILE A 53 -17.56 -18.68 17.15
N LEU A 54 -16.24 -18.42 17.18
CA LEU A 54 -15.31 -18.93 16.19
C LEU A 54 -15.21 -20.45 16.32
N THR A 55 -15.57 -21.19 15.26
CA THR A 55 -15.62 -22.66 15.26
C THR A 55 -14.66 -23.30 14.26
N GLY A 56 -14.07 -22.50 13.36
CA GLY A 56 -13.08 -23.00 12.41
C GLY A 56 -12.43 -21.89 11.59
N ASP A 57 -11.31 -22.25 10.98
CA ASP A 57 -10.58 -21.44 10.03
C ASP A 57 -10.05 -22.28 8.88
N ASN A 58 -9.80 -21.67 7.73
CA ASN A 58 -9.25 -22.34 6.57
C ASN A 58 -8.37 -21.39 5.74
N HIS A 59 -7.21 -21.89 5.27
CA HIS A 59 -6.21 -21.11 4.53
C HIS A 59 -5.71 -19.85 5.27
N THR A 60 -5.82 -19.85 6.59
CA THR A 60 -5.22 -18.82 7.44
C THR A 60 -3.71 -19.07 7.62
N VAL A 61 -2.99 -18.07 8.10
CA VAL A 61 -1.54 -18.13 8.34
C VAL A 61 -1.23 -17.80 9.80
N THR A 62 -0.01 -18.10 10.22
CA THR A 62 0.46 -17.68 11.55
C THR A 62 0.44 -16.16 11.64
N PRO A 63 -0.25 -15.58 12.64
CA PRO A 63 -0.33 -14.13 12.81
C PRO A 63 1.04 -13.53 13.20
N ILE A 64 1.18 -12.25 12.96
CA ILE A 64 2.33 -11.43 13.36
C ILE A 64 1.81 -10.28 14.24
N PRO A 65 2.19 -10.21 15.52
CA PRO A 65 2.95 -11.19 16.31
C PRO A 65 2.16 -12.47 16.61
N SER A 66 2.87 -13.55 16.91
CA SER A 66 2.29 -14.91 17.03
C SER A 66 1.32 -15.11 18.23
N ASN A 67 1.18 -14.12 19.09
CA ASN A 67 0.20 -14.12 20.19
C ASN A 67 -1.19 -13.64 19.76
N TYR A 68 -1.36 -13.17 18.53
CA TYR A 68 -2.66 -12.86 17.97
C TYR A 68 -3.49 -14.12 17.70
N LEU A 69 -4.77 -13.98 17.42
CA LEU A 69 -5.71 -15.09 17.25
C LEU A 69 -5.50 -15.81 15.92
N VAL A 70 -5.54 -15.07 14.82
CA VAL A 70 -5.48 -15.58 13.45
C VAL A 70 -4.83 -14.57 12.52
N GLY A 71 -4.14 -15.03 11.49
CA GLY A 71 -3.54 -14.21 10.44
C GLY A 71 -4.15 -14.52 9.07
N PHE A 72 -4.32 -13.48 8.25
CA PHE A 72 -4.74 -13.54 6.86
C PHE A 72 -3.62 -13.07 5.97
N SER A 73 -3.22 -13.89 5.00
CA SER A 73 -2.16 -13.51 4.06
C SER A 73 -2.67 -12.44 3.10
N ILE A 74 -1.87 -11.41 2.88
CA ILE A 74 -2.15 -10.40 1.84
C ILE A 74 -1.91 -11.04 0.47
N ASP A 75 -2.94 -10.99 -0.38
CA ASP A 75 -2.95 -11.61 -1.71
C ASP A 75 -2.23 -10.75 -2.76
N SER A 76 -1.72 -11.40 -3.79
CA SER A 76 -1.04 -10.76 -4.93
C SER A 76 -1.96 -9.86 -5.78
N ALA A 77 -3.28 -10.03 -5.68
CA ALA A 77 -4.27 -9.15 -6.31
C ALA A 77 -4.34 -7.76 -5.64
N THR A 78 -3.72 -7.59 -4.47
CA THR A 78 -3.61 -6.30 -3.78
C THR A 78 -3.04 -5.23 -4.70
N ASN A 79 -3.74 -4.09 -4.76
CA ASN A 79 -3.32 -2.94 -5.56
C ASN A 79 -3.27 -1.63 -4.75
N PHE A 80 -3.32 -1.73 -3.43
CA PHE A 80 -3.30 -0.60 -2.51
C PHE A 80 -2.00 0.20 -2.63
N THR A 81 -2.15 1.52 -2.80
CA THR A 81 -1.04 2.47 -2.90
C THR A 81 -1.18 3.59 -1.88
N PHE A 82 -0.05 4.09 -1.40
CA PHE A 82 0.03 5.22 -0.47
C PHE A 82 1.27 6.07 -0.75
N SER A 83 1.29 7.28 -0.22
CA SER A 83 2.44 8.18 -0.19
C SER A 83 2.99 8.29 1.23
N ASP A 84 4.29 8.51 1.36
CA ASP A 84 5.01 8.77 2.61
C ASP A 84 5.31 10.27 2.81
N GLU A 85 4.73 11.16 2.02
CA GLU A 85 4.93 12.59 2.14
C GLU A 85 4.28 13.14 3.41
N GLY A 86 5.11 13.36 4.43
CA GLY A 86 4.71 13.86 5.75
C GLY A 86 4.21 12.74 6.65
N ASP A 87 2.98 12.27 6.43
CA ASP A 87 2.35 11.16 7.14
C ASP A 87 1.83 10.11 6.13
N PHE A 88 1.50 8.92 6.64
CA PHE A 88 0.89 7.88 5.81
C PHE A 88 -0.39 8.39 5.14
N THR A 89 -0.33 8.58 3.81
CA THR A 89 -1.46 9.07 3.01
C THR A 89 -1.92 7.99 2.03
N PRO A 90 -3.06 7.32 2.26
CA PRO A 90 -3.66 6.40 1.30
C PRO A 90 -4.02 7.11 0.00
N LEU A 91 -3.69 6.52 -1.15
CA LEU A 91 -3.96 7.07 -2.47
C LEU A 91 -5.08 6.33 -3.19
N SER A 92 -4.96 5.02 -3.33
CA SER A 92 -5.96 4.23 -4.09
C SER A 92 -5.82 2.72 -3.84
N GLY A 93 -6.81 1.97 -4.32
CA GLY A 93 -6.79 0.51 -4.34
C GLY A 93 -7.29 -0.15 -3.08
N THR A 94 -7.10 -1.46 -3.02
CA THR A 94 -7.53 -2.34 -1.93
C THR A 94 -6.42 -3.29 -1.50
N ILE A 95 -6.46 -3.73 -0.25
CA ILE A 95 -5.64 -4.81 0.27
C ILE A 95 -6.51 -6.06 0.29
N GLU A 96 -6.18 -7.01 -0.58
CA GLU A 96 -6.88 -8.27 -0.70
C GLU A 96 -6.22 -9.34 0.16
N HIS A 97 -7.02 -10.24 0.74
CA HIS A 97 -6.54 -11.29 1.64
C HIS A 97 -7.04 -12.65 1.21
N THR A 98 -6.29 -13.69 1.58
CA THR A 98 -6.73 -15.09 1.49
C THR A 98 -7.03 -15.63 2.89
N GLY A 99 -7.94 -16.61 2.93
CA GLY A 99 -8.34 -17.30 4.13
C GLY A 99 -9.75 -16.95 4.61
N THR A 100 -10.35 -17.90 5.34
CA THR A 100 -11.71 -17.79 5.85
C THR A 100 -11.78 -18.17 7.31
N VAL A 101 -12.79 -17.68 8.01
CA VAL A 101 -13.16 -18.08 9.37
C VAL A 101 -14.64 -18.45 9.40
N THR A 102 -14.99 -19.39 10.27
CA THR A 102 -16.37 -19.88 10.43
C THR A 102 -16.86 -19.61 11.83
N PHE A 103 -18.06 -19.03 11.93
CA PHE A 103 -18.75 -18.78 13.19
C PHE A 103 -19.95 -19.71 13.32
N ASN A 104 -20.15 -20.27 14.54
CA ASN A 104 -21.28 -21.10 14.92
C ASN A 104 -21.50 -22.30 13.98
N ASP A 105 -20.45 -22.80 13.31
CA ASP A 105 -20.52 -23.85 12.26
C ASP A 105 -21.47 -23.51 11.09
N GLN A 106 -21.83 -22.25 10.88
CA GLN A 106 -22.84 -21.81 9.93
C GLN A 106 -22.42 -20.65 9.05
N ILE A 107 -21.75 -19.65 9.59
CA ILE A 107 -21.41 -18.44 8.87
C ILE A 107 -19.90 -18.45 8.59
N THR A 108 -19.54 -18.68 7.33
CA THR A 108 -18.14 -18.56 6.91
C THR A 108 -17.95 -17.24 6.20
N VAL A 109 -16.97 -16.45 6.64
CA VAL A 109 -16.54 -15.18 6.02
C VAL A 109 -15.05 -15.22 5.73
N GLY A 110 -14.60 -14.44 4.77
CA GLY A 110 -13.18 -14.41 4.41
C GLY A 110 -12.90 -13.79 3.06
N GLU A 111 -11.72 -14.11 2.49
CA GLU A 111 -11.24 -13.47 1.26
C GLU A 111 -11.41 -11.94 1.39
N PHE A 112 -10.95 -11.41 2.53
CA PHE A 112 -11.27 -10.04 2.93
C PHE A 112 -10.63 -9.01 2.03
N SER A 113 -11.39 -7.97 1.71
CA SER A 113 -10.93 -6.78 1.00
C SER A 113 -10.98 -5.56 1.93
N ILE A 114 -9.84 -4.91 2.15
CA ILE A 114 -9.77 -3.63 2.86
C ILE A 114 -9.63 -2.52 1.84
N GLY A 115 -10.56 -1.56 1.85
CA GLY A 115 -10.55 -0.43 0.92
C GLY A 115 -11.27 0.78 1.49
N PHE A 116 -11.20 1.91 0.77
CA PHE A 116 -11.84 3.15 1.17
C PHE A 116 -13.26 3.23 0.63
N ALA A 117 -14.22 3.47 1.52
CA ALA A 117 -15.63 3.66 1.21
C ALA A 117 -16.06 5.06 1.68
N PRO A 118 -16.12 6.06 0.78
CA PRO A 118 -16.48 7.42 1.14
C PRO A 118 -17.94 7.50 1.61
N GLY A 119 -18.20 8.42 2.54
CA GLY A 119 -19.55 8.67 3.05
C GLY A 119 -19.98 7.75 4.20
N ARG A 120 -19.08 6.97 4.77
CA ARG A 120 -19.34 6.21 6.01
C ARG A 120 -19.55 7.17 7.17
N THR A 121 -20.58 6.90 7.98
CA THR A 121 -21.02 7.77 9.09
C THR A 121 -20.85 7.12 10.47
N VAL A 122 -20.25 5.95 10.53
CA VAL A 122 -19.94 5.27 11.80
C VAL A 122 -18.97 6.14 12.60
N PRO A 123 -19.28 6.51 13.84
CA PRO A 123 -18.36 7.28 14.67
C PRO A 123 -17.00 6.61 14.82
N ASP A 124 -15.93 7.38 14.85
CA ASP A 124 -14.54 6.94 14.96
C ASP A 124 -13.99 6.14 13.76
N ALA A 125 -14.79 5.94 12.70
CA ALA A 125 -14.35 5.30 11.49
C ALA A 125 -13.52 6.25 10.62
N SER A 126 -12.47 5.72 9.99
CA SER A 126 -11.56 6.44 9.08
C SER A 126 -12.09 6.57 7.66
N GLY A 127 -13.17 5.85 7.33
CA GLY A 127 -13.65 5.64 5.96
C GLY A 127 -13.07 4.38 5.31
N PHE A 128 -12.10 3.71 5.92
CA PHE A 128 -11.71 2.36 5.52
C PHE A 128 -12.71 1.34 6.03
N VAL A 129 -12.93 0.30 5.24
CA VAL A 129 -13.83 -0.80 5.56
C VAL A 129 -13.18 -2.14 5.30
N LEU A 130 -13.58 -3.16 6.06
CA LEU A 130 -13.28 -4.55 5.80
C LEU A 130 -14.54 -5.21 5.25
N ARG A 131 -14.43 -5.73 4.04
CA ARG A 131 -15.50 -6.43 3.33
C ARG A 131 -15.22 -7.93 3.28
N ASP A 132 -16.23 -8.74 3.50
CA ASP A 132 -16.23 -10.16 3.10
C ASP A 132 -16.50 -10.28 1.61
N THR A 133 -15.66 -11.03 0.90
CA THR A 133 -15.86 -11.33 -0.52
C THR A 133 -16.11 -12.82 -0.78
N PHE A 134 -16.07 -13.65 0.29
CA PHE A 134 -16.26 -15.10 0.19
C PHE A 134 -17.73 -15.50 0.11
N SER A 135 -18.56 -15.09 1.06
CA SER A 135 -19.94 -15.58 1.17
C SER A 135 -21.00 -14.49 1.27
N LEU A 136 -20.87 -13.55 2.20
CA LEU A 136 -21.87 -12.52 2.47
C LEU A 136 -21.78 -11.35 1.48
N ASN A 137 -20.61 -11.14 0.85
CA ASN A 137 -20.34 -10.05 -0.10
C ASN A 137 -20.72 -8.67 0.47
N THR A 138 -20.45 -8.44 1.74
CA THR A 138 -20.87 -7.25 2.47
C THR A 138 -19.72 -6.63 3.28
N ILE A 139 -19.89 -5.39 3.69
CA ILE A 139 -19.00 -4.76 4.66
C ILE A 139 -19.31 -5.35 6.03
N LEU A 140 -18.28 -5.91 6.68
CA LEU A 140 -18.39 -6.44 8.04
C LEU A 140 -18.02 -5.38 9.08
N PHE A 141 -16.92 -4.67 8.83
CA PHE A 141 -16.42 -3.70 9.80
C PHE A 141 -16.05 -2.38 9.12
N ASP A 142 -16.37 -1.29 9.78
CA ASP A 142 -15.75 0.01 9.59
C ASP A 142 -14.46 0.06 10.41
N LEU A 143 -13.40 0.60 9.83
CA LEU A 143 -12.06 0.59 10.43
C LEU A 143 -11.70 1.96 10.97
N SER A 144 -11.12 2.03 12.18
CA SER A 144 -10.37 3.20 12.59
C SER A 144 -8.93 3.10 12.04
N LEU A 145 -8.30 4.22 11.73
CA LEU A 145 -6.86 4.25 11.50
C LEU A 145 -6.19 4.77 12.77
N PRO A 146 -5.37 3.94 13.43
CA PRO A 146 -4.58 4.41 14.56
C PRO A 146 -3.39 5.24 14.09
N GLU A 147 -2.93 6.14 14.91
CA GLU A 147 -1.63 6.79 14.79
C GLU A 147 -0.72 6.34 15.94
N PRO A 148 0.59 6.16 15.69
CA PRO A 148 1.30 6.31 14.41
C PRO A 148 1.29 5.04 13.55
N VAL A 149 1.18 5.22 12.23
CA VAL A 149 1.54 4.19 11.25
C VAL A 149 3.06 4.17 11.09
N ALA A 150 3.70 3.01 11.16
CA ALA A 150 5.14 2.89 10.99
C ALA A 150 5.49 2.44 9.57
N PHE A 151 6.42 3.16 8.95
CA PHE A 151 6.93 2.84 7.62
C PHE A 151 8.45 3.07 7.57
N ASP A 152 9.22 2.09 7.08
CA ASP A 152 10.69 2.12 7.00
C ASP A 152 11.25 2.12 5.57
N GLY A 153 10.39 2.29 4.57
CA GLY A 153 10.74 2.23 3.15
C GLY A 153 10.56 0.85 2.51
N GLN A 154 10.37 -0.20 3.29
CA GLN A 154 10.17 -1.58 2.83
C GLN A 154 8.99 -2.27 3.52
N THR A 155 8.76 -1.93 4.78
CA THR A 155 7.71 -2.52 5.60
C THR A 155 6.75 -1.44 6.09
N LEU A 156 5.46 -1.68 5.89
CA LEU A 156 4.38 -0.88 6.43
C LEU A 156 3.76 -1.64 7.61
N THR A 157 3.74 -1.04 8.79
CA THR A 157 3.05 -1.57 9.95
C THR A 157 1.94 -0.62 10.38
N ILE A 158 0.70 -1.10 10.39
CA ILE A 158 -0.48 -0.39 10.89
C ILE A 158 -0.94 -1.14 12.14
N PRO A 159 -0.56 -0.70 13.34
CA PRO A 159 -0.96 -1.36 14.58
C PRO A 159 -2.38 -0.95 14.99
N ASP A 160 -2.98 -1.68 15.88
CA ASP A 160 -4.15 -1.30 16.68
C ASP A 160 -5.35 -0.74 15.88
N VAL A 161 -5.58 -1.27 14.65
CA VAL A 161 -6.75 -0.94 13.84
C VAL A 161 -7.99 -1.47 14.54
N ARG A 162 -8.87 -0.59 15.03
CA ARG A 162 -10.12 -1.01 15.66
C ARG A 162 -11.14 -1.43 14.60
N LEU A 163 -11.76 -2.57 14.82
CA LEU A 163 -12.87 -3.10 14.04
C LEU A 163 -14.18 -2.65 14.68
N LEU A 164 -14.97 -1.88 13.94
CA LEU A 164 -16.27 -1.37 14.37
C LEU A 164 -17.35 -2.06 13.53
N ILE A 165 -18.35 -2.68 14.17
CA ILE A 165 -19.42 -3.41 13.45
C ILE A 165 -20.11 -2.45 12.48
N SER A 166 -20.17 -2.84 11.20
CA SER A 166 -20.84 -2.04 10.18
C SER A 166 -22.37 -2.11 10.30
N PRO A 167 -23.11 -1.10 9.80
CA PRO A 167 -24.58 -1.18 9.72
C PRO A 167 -25.06 -2.40 8.93
N GLU A 168 -24.32 -2.77 7.87
CA GLU A 168 -24.65 -3.92 7.02
C GLU A 168 -24.54 -5.22 7.80
N PHE A 169 -23.46 -5.40 8.55
CA PHE A 169 -23.25 -6.60 9.34
C PHE A 169 -24.19 -6.67 10.55
N ALA A 170 -24.42 -5.54 11.22
CA ALA A 170 -25.42 -5.44 12.31
C ALA A 170 -26.81 -5.88 11.84
N ASN A 171 -27.24 -5.47 10.65
CA ASN A 171 -28.50 -5.92 10.04
C ASN A 171 -28.52 -7.42 9.76
N ILE A 172 -27.43 -8.01 9.27
CA ILE A 172 -27.33 -9.47 9.04
C ILE A 172 -27.43 -10.22 10.39
N LEU A 173 -26.85 -9.70 11.46
CA LEU A 173 -26.95 -10.27 12.78
C LEU A 173 -28.35 -10.10 13.42
N GLY A 174 -29.21 -9.30 12.80
CA GLY A 174 -30.58 -9.04 13.29
C GLY A 174 -30.66 -8.02 14.43
N ASP A 175 -29.58 -7.32 14.72
CA ASP A 175 -29.51 -6.32 15.79
C ASP A 175 -28.80 -5.03 15.30
N PRO A 176 -29.58 -4.04 14.81
CA PRO A 176 -29.04 -2.78 14.31
C PRO A 176 -28.30 -1.95 15.40
N ASP A 177 -28.57 -2.19 16.69
CA ASP A 177 -27.92 -1.49 17.79
C ASP A 177 -26.44 -1.89 17.96
N LEU A 178 -26.01 -2.97 17.30
CA LEU A 178 -24.60 -3.36 17.22
C LEU A 178 -23.76 -2.42 16.32
N THR A 179 -24.40 -1.57 15.51
CA THR A 179 -23.69 -0.65 14.61
C THR A 179 -22.70 0.24 15.37
N GLY A 180 -21.45 0.24 14.93
CA GLY A 180 -20.38 1.04 15.52
C GLY A 180 -19.80 0.47 16.81
N LEU A 181 -20.30 -0.64 17.33
CA LEU A 181 -19.70 -1.30 18.48
C LEU A 181 -18.32 -1.84 18.14
N PHE A 182 -17.40 -1.72 19.08
CA PHE A 182 -16.06 -2.27 18.98
C PHE A 182 -16.12 -3.80 18.98
N ALA A 183 -15.53 -4.38 17.94
CA ALA A 183 -15.52 -5.83 17.71
C ALA A 183 -14.13 -6.46 17.88
N GLY A 184 -13.10 -5.67 18.15
CA GLY A 184 -11.73 -6.15 18.32
C GLY A 184 -10.71 -5.33 17.57
N THR A 185 -9.47 -5.79 17.60
CA THR A 185 -8.31 -5.09 17.04
C THR A 185 -7.64 -5.92 15.97
N ALA A 186 -7.21 -5.25 14.91
CA ALA A 186 -6.39 -5.84 13.85
C ALA A 186 -5.04 -5.12 13.75
N ARG A 187 -4.06 -5.82 13.16
CA ARG A 187 -2.75 -5.29 12.82
C ARG A 187 -2.40 -5.69 11.39
N VAL A 188 -1.84 -4.77 10.63
CA VAL A 188 -1.31 -5.04 9.29
C VAL A 188 0.20 -4.93 9.31
N ASP A 189 0.90 -5.99 8.90
CA ASP A 189 2.33 -6.02 8.65
C ASP A 189 2.55 -6.37 7.17
N ALA A 190 2.90 -5.37 6.36
CA ALA A 190 2.95 -5.50 4.91
C ALA A 190 4.33 -5.16 4.35
N GLN A 191 4.76 -5.93 3.35
CA GLN A 191 5.88 -5.58 2.48
C GLN A 191 5.40 -4.65 1.38
N VAL A 192 6.22 -3.67 1.03
CA VAL A 192 5.87 -2.69 0.02
C VAL A 192 6.98 -2.54 -1.02
N ALA A 193 6.61 -2.05 -2.21
CA ALA A 193 7.54 -1.69 -3.25
C ALA A 193 7.27 -0.25 -3.71
N ALA A 194 8.33 0.49 -4.00
CA ALA A 194 8.19 1.81 -4.62
C ALA A 194 7.60 1.67 -6.02
N VAL A 195 6.64 2.53 -6.35
CA VAL A 195 6.05 2.64 -7.68
C VAL A 195 6.92 3.63 -8.48
N PRO A 196 7.58 3.19 -9.58
CA PRO A 196 8.40 4.09 -10.39
C PRO A 196 7.56 5.23 -10.98
N GLU A 197 8.00 6.46 -10.77
CA GLU A 197 7.39 7.63 -11.40
C GLU A 197 7.52 7.56 -12.93
N PRO A 198 6.49 7.91 -13.71
CA PRO A 198 6.53 7.90 -15.16
C PRO A 198 7.70 8.72 -15.73
N ASP A 199 8.03 9.85 -15.12
CA ASP A 199 9.13 10.72 -15.54
C ASP A 199 10.50 10.10 -15.30
N SER A 200 10.67 9.31 -14.25
CA SER A 200 11.90 8.56 -13.98
C SER A 200 12.17 7.51 -15.05
N VAL A 201 11.14 6.85 -15.54
CA VAL A 201 11.24 5.87 -16.64
C VAL A 201 11.65 6.56 -17.95
N LEU A 202 11.06 7.73 -18.25
CA LEU A 202 11.42 8.53 -19.42
C LEU A 202 12.85 9.05 -19.34
N ALA A 203 13.32 9.48 -18.17
CA ALA A 203 14.69 9.94 -17.97
C ALA A 203 15.70 8.81 -18.21
N VAL A 204 15.45 7.61 -17.69
CA VAL A 204 16.31 6.42 -17.91
C VAL A 204 16.35 6.04 -19.39
N LEU A 205 15.20 6.04 -20.08
CA LEU A 205 15.11 5.77 -21.50
C LEU A 205 15.87 6.83 -22.34
N ALA A 206 15.77 8.11 -21.97
CA ALA A 206 16.47 9.20 -22.67
C ALA A 206 18.00 9.08 -22.51
N VAL A 207 18.51 8.76 -21.32
CA VAL A 207 19.94 8.52 -21.07
C VAL A 207 20.41 7.28 -21.82
N GLY A 208 19.63 6.21 -21.83
CA GLY A 208 19.93 4.98 -22.58
C GLY A 208 20.04 5.24 -24.09
N ALA A 209 19.11 6.01 -24.65
CA ALA A 209 19.12 6.37 -26.07
C ALA A 209 20.33 7.27 -26.42
N ALA A 210 20.69 8.23 -25.56
CA ALA A 210 21.86 9.09 -25.76
C ALA A 210 23.16 8.29 -25.73
N LEU A 211 23.30 7.32 -24.81
CA LEU A 211 24.49 6.43 -24.77
C LEU A 211 24.62 5.52 -25.99
N LEU A 212 23.50 5.05 -26.52
CA LEU A 212 23.50 4.28 -27.76
C LEU A 212 23.89 5.14 -28.97
N ALA A 213 23.36 6.36 -29.07
CA ALA A 213 23.69 7.30 -30.16
C ALA A 213 25.18 7.66 -30.18
N THR A 214 25.80 7.90 -29.03
CA THR A 214 27.24 8.18 -28.91
C THR A 214 28.12 6.99 -29.36
N ARG A 215 27.70 5.76 -29.07
CA ARG A 215 28.42 4.55 -29.55
C ARG A 215 28.39 4.39 -31.06
N PHE A 216 27.29 4.72 -31.69
CA PHE A 216 27.18 4.67 -33.14
C PHE A 216 28.03 5.78 -33.83
N TYR A 217 28.08 6.97 -33.21
CA TYR A 217 28.85 8.09 -33.77
C TYR A 217 30.36 7.85 -33.70
N THR A 218 30.87 7.32 -32.58
CA THR A 218 32.32 7.01 -32.44
C THR A 218 32.79 5.87 -33.32
N LYS A 219 31.91 4.95 -33.75
CA LYS A 219 32.26 3.87 -34.67
C LYS A 219 32.39 4.35 -36.10
N LYS A 220 31.69 5.41 -36.49
CA LYS A 220 31.73 5.99 -37.84
C LYS A 220 33.00 6.80 -38.12
N ILE A 221 33.62 7.38 -37.07
CA ILE A 221 34.86 8.18 -37.18
C ILE A 221 36.10 7.31 -37.30
N LYS A 222 36.07 6.03 -36.96
CA LYS A 222 37.24 5.11 -37.10
C LYS A 222 37.35 4.41 -38.44
N CYS A 223 36.42 4.66 -39.37
CA CYS A 223 36.45 4.05 -40.72
C CYS A 223 36.73 5.05 -41.84
N THR A 224 37.27 6.24 -41.54
CA THR A 224 37.78 7.22 -42.48
C THR A 224 39.27 7.48 -42.19
#